data_71be47e3b4e7056fd880dd22ac4fcc40
#
_entry.id   71be47e3b4e7056fd880dd22ac4fcc40
#
_cell.length_a   1.000
_cell.length_b   1.000
_cell.length_c   1.000
_cell.angle_alpha   90.00
_cell.angle_beta   90.00
_cell.angle_gamma   90.00
#
_symmetry.space_group_name_H-M   'P 1'
#
loop_
_entity.id
_entity.type
_entity.pdbx_description
1 polymer ?
#
loop_
_entity_poly.entity_id
_entity_poly.type
_entity_poly.pdbx_seq_one_letter_code
_entity_poly.pdbx_strand_id
1 'polypeptide(L)'
;QIERWSKQWSASKTRENAAIDRLAEWLPAHIPADSDETRIVHGDFRLDNMIFHKTEPRVIGIIDWELATLGHPLADLGYNCIAYNTDPSAYRGMLGRDLPALGIPTQDEYVRRYCERTGRSDGITPFHVAFALFRLAVILEGVLARAQAGNASSDEASQKGALGIALAERGWELARG
;
A
#
# COMPACT_ATOMS: atom_id res chain seq x y z
N GLN A 1 13.45 -1.31 3.26
CA GLN A 1 12.06 -1.01 3.69
C GLN A 1 11.37 -2.24 4.28
N ILE A 2 11.43 -3.42 3.65
CA ILE A 2 10.78 -4.65 4.15
C ILE A 2 11.25 -4.95 5.57
N GLU A 3 12.55 -4.98 5.81
CA GLU A 3 13.12 -5.22 7.16
C GLU A 3 12.61 -4.22 8.20
N ARG A 4 12.50 -2.94 7.85
CA ARG A 4 11.95 -1.91 8.74
C ARG A 4 10.53 -2.25 9.17
N TRP A 5 9.67 -2.61 8.22
CA TRP A 5 8.26 -2.90 8.50
C TRP A 5 8.09 -4.25 9.21
N SER A 6 8.92 -5.24 8.93
CA SER A 6 8.94 -6.49 9.70
C SER A 6 9.35 -6.27 11.16
N LYS A 7 10.36 -5.42 11.42
CA LYS A 7 10.73 -5.00 12.77
C LYS A 7 9.60 -4.23 13.45
N GLN A 8 8.93 -3.34 12.73
CA GLN A 8 7.79 -2.58 13.25
C GLN A 8 6.64 -3.52 13.64
N TRP A 9 6.33 -4.53 12.82
CA TRP A 9 5.34 -5.56 13.15
C TRP A 9 5.70 -6.31 14.42
N SER A 10 6.92 -6.83 14.51
CA SER A 10 7.38 -7.54 15.71
C SER A 10 7.29 -6.70 16.99
N ALA A 11 7.55 -5.39 16.88
CA ALA A 11 7.50 -4.47 18.02
C ALA A 11 6.07 -4.04 18.41
N SER A 12 5.12 -4.05 17.48
CA SER A 12 3.72 -3.62 17.69
C SER A 12 2.71 -4.75 17.72
N LYS A 13 3.16 -6.00 17.64
CA LYS A 13 2.29 -7.18 17.60
C LYS A 13 1.52 -7.33 18.92
N THR A 14 0.21 -7.11 18.87
CA THR A 14 -0.70 -7.28 20.03
C THR A 14 -1.57 -8.53 19.92
N ARG A 15 -1.53 -9.19 18.76
CA ARG A 15 -2.31 -10.40 18.46
C ARG A 15 -1.63 -11.21 17.34
N GLU A 16 -2.05 -12.44 17.16
CA GLU A 16 -1.63 -13.26 16.03
C GLU A 16 -2.26 -12.75 14.72
N ASN A 17 -1.43 -12.63 13.68
CA ASN A 17 -1.88 -12.36 12.32
C ASN A 17 -0.99 -13.17 11.34
N ALA A 18 -1.43 -14.38 11.05
CA ALA A 18 -0.67 -15.32 10.22
C ALA A 18 -0.39 -14.78 8.79
N ALA A 19 -1.24 -13.92 8.26
CA ALA A 19 -1.01 -13.33 6.94
C ALA A 19 0.15 -12.33 6.96
N ILE A 20 0.24 -11.49 7.99
CA ILE A 20 1.38 -10.57 8.16
C ILE A 20 2.67 -11.38 8.38
N ASP A 21 2.64 -12.41 9.23
CA ASP A 21 3.82 -13.23 9.51
C ASP A 21 4.34 -13.89 8.21
N ARG A 22 3.45 -14.49 7.40
CA ARG A 22 3.79 -15.08 6.11
C ARG A 22 4.35 -14.06 5.12
N LEU A 23 3.76 -12.88 5.05
CA LEU A 23 4.27 -11.80 4.18
C LEU A 23 5.64 -11.32 4.63
N ALA A 24 5.89 -11.21 5.94
CA ALA A 24 7.18 -10.82 6.48
C ALA A 24 8.30 -11.82 6.11
N GLU A 25 7.97 -13.11 6.00
CA GLU A 25 8.90 -14.16 5.55
C GLU A 25 9.03 -14.21 4.03
N TRP A 26 7.93 -14.06 3.30
CA TRP A 26 7.88 -14.20 1.84
C TRP A 26 8.54 -13.03 1.11
N LEU A 27 8.27 -11.80 1.54
CA LEU A 27 8.73 -10.58 0.85
C LEU A 27 10.25 -10.50 0.68
N PRO A 28 11.09 -10.78 1.70
CA PRO A 28 12.55 -10.75 1.52
C PRO A 28 13.08 -11.76 0.49
N ALA A 29 12.39 -12.90 0.37
CA ALA A 29 12.81 -13.98 -0.54
C ALA A 29 12.34 -13.75 -2.00
N HIS A 30 11.46 -12.78 -2.25
CA HIS A 30 10.85 -12.55 -3.56
C HIS A 30 11.06 -11.13 -4.09
N ILE A 31 12.09 -10.43 -3.61
CA ILE A 31 12.47 -9.12 -4.13
C ILE A 31 12.80 -9.27 -5.62
N PRO A 32 12.18 -8.47 -6.52
CA PRO A 32 12.48 -8.51 -7.95
C PRO A 32 13.98 -8.26 -8.22
N ALA A 33 14.52 -8.95 -9.22
CA ALA A 33 15.97 -8.94 -9.52
C ALA A 33 16.50 -7.55 -9.89
N ASP A 34 15.67 -6.70 -10.53
CA ASP A 34 16.04 -5.34 -10.98
C ASP A 34 15.70 -4.26 -9.96
N SER A 35 15.73 -4.58 -8.67
CA SER A 35 15.30 -3.69 -7.59
C SER A 35 16.37 -2.72 -7.06
N ASP A 36 17.51 -2.58 -7.73
CA ASP A 36 18.65 -1.75 -7.28
C ASP A 36 18.43 -0.24 -7.49
N GLU A 37 17.37 0.15 -8.20
CA GLU A 37 17.06 1.55 -8.40
C GLU A 37 16.66 2.21 -7.07
N THR A 38 17.32 3.31 -6.74
CA THR A 38 17.03 4.10 -5.54
C THR A 38 16.65 5.53 -5.92
N ARG A 39 15.47 5.95 -5.48
CA ARG A 39 14.93 7.31 -5.63
C ARG A 39 14.31 7.76 -4.32
N ILE A 40 13.93 9.03 -4.27
CA ILE A 40 13.03 9.51 -3.22
C ILE A 40 11.64 8.95 -3.51
N VAL A 41 11.10 8.18 -2.57
CA VAL A 41 9.72 7.70 -2.59
C VAL A 41 8.93 8.42 -1.51
N HIS A 42 7.68 8.74 -1.81
CA HIS A 42 6.80 9.47 -0.91
C HIS A 42 6.42 8.62 0.33
N GLY A 43 6.21 7.34 0.10
CA GLY A 43 5.85 6.41 1.16
C GLY A 43 4.36 6.37 1.53
N ASP A 44 3.57 7.39 1.21
CA ASP A 44 2.10 7.41 1.33
C ASP A 44 1.47 8.10 0.11
N PHE A 45 1.90 7.69 -1.10
CA PHE A 45 1.49 8.32 -2.34
C PHE A 45 0.07 7.90 -2.73
N ARG A 46 -0.91 8.76 -2.44
CA ARG A 46 -2.33 8.51 -2.67
C ARG A 46 -3.10 9.82 -2.92
N LEU A 47 -4.32 9.71 -3.42
CA LEU A 47 -5.15 10.86 -3.79
C LEU A 47 -5.40 11.84 -2.64
N ASP A 48 -5.53 11.34 -1.39
CA ASP A 48 -5.73 12.19 -0.21
C ASP A 48 -4.54 13.14 0.04
N ASN A 49 -3.35 12.76 -0.43
CA ASN A 49 -2.11 13.53 -0.27
C ASN A 49 -1.79 14.39 -1.51
N MET A 50 -2.76 14.60 -2.40
CA MET A 50 -2.64 15.42 -3.59
C MET A 50 -3.59 16.62 -3.53
N ILE A 51 -3.06 17.79 -3.81
CA ILE A 51 -3.85 19.02 -3.98
C ILE A 51 -4.18 19.17 -5.44
N PHE A 52 -5.46 19.18 -5.78
CA PHE A 52 -5.93 19.38 -7.14
C PHE A 52 -6.24 20.84 -7.41
N HIS A 53 -6.02 21.28 -8.65
CA HIS A 53 -6.43 22.59 -9.07
C HIS A 53 -7.95 22.72 -9.04
N LYS A 54 -8.45 23.90 -8.62
CA LYS A 54 -9.87 24.10 -8.34
C LYS A 54 -10.78 23.91 -9.57
N THR A 55 -10.29 24.22 -10.76
CA THR A 55 -11.08 24.24 -12.01
C THR A 55 -10.42 23.47 -13.16
N GLU A 56 -9.19 23.01 -13.01
CA GLU A 56 -8.44 22.29 -14.03
C GLU A 56 -8.12 20.87 -13.57
N PRO A 57 -8.14 19.85 -14.45
CA PRO A 57 -7.85 18.46 -14.07
C PRO A 57 -6.33 18.23 -13.91
N ARG A 58 -5.69 18.90 -12.95
CA ARG A 58 -4.27 18.75 -12.66
C ARG A 58 -3.96 18.81 -11.18
N VAL A 59 -2.93 18.09 -10.77
CA VAL A 59 -2.34 18.17 -9.43
C VAL A 59 -1.45 19.41 -9.37
N ILE A 60 -1.57 20.19 -8.30
CA ILE A 60 -0.77 21.41 -8.04
C ILE A 60 0.16 21.28 -6.84
N GLY A 61 0.01 20.22 -6.05
CA GLY A 61 0.88 19.94 -4.92
C GLY A 61 0.73 18.50 -4.44
N ILE A 62 1.80 18.00 -3.83
CA ILE A 62 1.84 16.73 -3.12
C ILE A 62 2.29 17.04 -1.70
N ILE A 63 1.54 16.60 -0.71
CA ILE A 63 1.72 16.89 0.71
C ILE A 63 1.95 15.60 1.50
N ASP A 64 2.28 15.75 2.79
CA ASP A 64 2.44 14.65 3.73
C ASP A 64 3.64 13.74 3.42
N TRP A 65 4.80 14.34 3.32
CA TRP A 65 6.08 13.69 3.02
C TRP A 65 6.76 13.06 4.25
N GLU A 66 6.07 12.94 5.38
CA GLU A 66 6.66 12.45 6.64
C GLU A 66 7.16 10.99 6.55
N LEU A 67 6.59 10.19 5.65
CA LEU A 67 7.02 8.81 5.39
C LEU A 67 8.03 8.70 4.24
N ALA A 68 8.47 9.83 3.68
CA ALA A 68 9.39 9.83 2.56
C ALA A 68 10.73 9.19 2.94
N THR A 69 11.29 8.45 2.01
CA THR A 69 12.56 7.75 2.19
C THR A 69 13.22 7.44 0.85
N LEU A 70 14.43 6.92 0.91
CA LEU A 70 15.08 6.32 -0.26
C LEU A 70 14.52 4.91 -0.49
N GLY A 71 14.12 4.63 -1.74
CA GLY A 71 13.56 3.33 -2.10
C GLY A 71 13.29 3.19 -3.59
N HIS A 72 12.77 2.04 -3.98
CA HIS A 72 12.41 1.77 -5.36
C HIS A 72 11.10 2.49 -5.75
N PRO A 73 11.03 3.19 -6.89
CA PRO A 73 9.84 3.97 -7.29
C PRO A 73 8.55 3.16 -7.41
N LEU A 74 8.66 1.89 -7.80
CA LEU A 74 7.52 1.00 -7.90
C LEU A 74 6.85 0.68 -6.54
N ALA A 75 7.51 1.02 -5.43
CA ALA A 75 6.89 0.92 -4.10
C ALA A 75 5.72 1.91 -3.95
N ASP A 76 5.87 3.14 -4.43
CA ASP A 76 4.77 4.14 -4.43
C ASP A 76 3.70 3.78 -5.46
N LEU A 77 4.09 3.30 -6.64
CA LEU A 77 3.14 2.85 -7.66
C LEU A 77 2.32 1.66 -7.16
N GLY A 78 2.96 0.66 -6.53
CA GLY A 78 2.29 -0.48 -5.90
C GLY A 78 1.32 -0.05 -4.80
N TYR A 79 1.70 0.96 -4.00
CA TYR A 79 0.82 1.53 -2.99
C TYR A 79 -0.41 2.21 -3.60
N ASN A 80 -0.25 2.95 -4.69
CA ASN A 80 -1.36 3.53 -5.43
C ASN A 80 -2.31 2.45 -6.00
N CYS A 81 -1.76 1.30 -6.36
CA CYS A 81 -2.52 0.18 -6.92
C CYS A 81 -3.26 -0.66 -5.86
N ILE A 82 -3.12 -0.38 -4.56
CA ILE A 82 -3.92 -1.03 -3.51
C ILE A 82 -5.41 -0.96 -3.83
N ALA A 83 -5.90 0.22 -4.25
CA ALA A 83 -7.32 0.41 -4.52
C ALA A 83 -7.88 -0.51 -5.61
N TYR A 84 -7.11 -0.88 -6.60
CA TYR A 84 -7.51 -1.85 -7.64
C TYR A 84 -7.65 -3.28 -7.10
N ASN A 85 -6.99 -3.58 -5.99
CA ASN A 85 -6.84 -4.92 -5.44
C ASN A 85 -7.63 -5.16 -4.15
N THR A 86 -8.33 -4.16 -3.65
CA THR A 86 -9.10 -4.23 -2.41
C THR A 86 -10.59 -4.07 -2.66
N ASP A 87 -11.40 -4.75 -1.85
CA ASP A 87 -12.85 -4.65 -1.89
C ASP A 87 -13.32 -3.25 -1.44
N PRO A 88 -14.33 -2.66 -2.10
CA PRO A 88 -14.90 -1.38 -1.69
C PRO A 88 -15.37 -1.31 -0.24
N SER A 89 -15.86 -2.42 0.30
CA SER A 89 -16.33 -2.49 1.69
C SER A 89 -15.18 -2.62 2.71
N ALA A 90 -14.02 -3.11 2.27
CA ALA A 90 -12.87 -3.30 3.15
C ALA A 90 -12.02 -2.02 3.28
N TYR A 91 -11.55 -1.46 2.17
CA TYR A 91 -10.66 -0.30 2.20
C TYR A 91 -10.68 0.47 0.89
N ARG A 92 -11.56 1.49 0.75
CA ARG A 92 -11.54 2.43 -0.40
C ARG A 92 -11.25 1.74 -1.75
N GLY A 93 -11.61 0.47 -1.86
CA GLY A 93 -11.23 -0.38 -2.97
C GLY A 93 -12.14 -0.21 -4.17
N MET A 94 -11.67 -0.72 -5.30
CA MET A 94 -12.38 -0.70 -6.57
C MET A 94 -12.51 -2.11 -7.18
N LEU A 95 -12.08 -3.15 -6.44
CA LEU A 95 -12.13 -4.54 -6.93
C LEU A 95 -13.57 -4.91 -7.32
N GLY A 96 -13.74 -5.49 -8.52
CA GLY A 96 -15.04 -5.89 -9.04
C GLY A 96 -15.90 -4.76 -9.60
N ARG A 97 -15.42 -3.50 -9.62
CA ARG A 97 -16.11 -2.39 -10.27
C ARG A 97 -15.84 -2.35 -11.77
N ASP A 98 -16.81 -1.91 -12.55
CA ASP A 98 -16.63 -1.60 -13.97
C ASP A 98 -15.93 -0.23 -14.09
N LEU A 99 -14.60 -0.25 -14.02
CA LEU A 99 -13.76 0.95 -14.02
C LEU A 99 -13.90 1.76 -15.32
N PRO A 100 -13.91 1.15 -16.52
CA PRO A 100 -14.14 1.88 -17.76
C PRO A 100 -15.47 2.64 -17.78
N ALA A 101 -16.56 2.05 -17.29
CA ALA A 101 -17.85 2.72 -17.21
C ALA A 101 -17.84 3.91 -16.23
N LEU A 102 -16.93 3.91 -15.25
CA LEU A 102 -16.71 5.02 -14.32
C LEU A 102 -15.69 6.07 -14.84
N GLY A 103 -15.14 5.89 -16.04
CA GLY A 103 -14.09 6.74 -16.60
C GLY A 103 -12.74 6.60 -15.88
N ILE A 104 -12.55 5.51 -15.13
CA ILE A 104 -11.32 5.20 -14.39
C ILE A 104 -10.50 4.21 -15.22
N PRO A 105 -9.19 4.43 -15.44
CA PRO A 105 -8.36 3.46 -16.14
C PRO A 105 -8.27 2.14 -15.35
N THR A 106 -8.10 1.03 -16.06
CA THR A 106 -7.72 -0.24 -15.43
C THR A 106 -6.35 -0.13 -14.78
N GLN A 107 -6.01 -1.07 -13.87
CA GLN A 107 -4.67 -1.09 -13.27
C GLN A 107 -3.57 -1.18 -14.34
N ASP A 108 -3.76 -2.03 -15.35
CA ASP A 108 -2.77 -2.21 -16.41
C ASP A 108 -2.57 -0.93 -17.24
N GLU A 109 -3.66 -0.23 -17.56
CA GLU A 109 -3.58 1.06 -18.24
C GLU A 109 -2.90 2.13 -17.37
N TYR A 110 -3.18 2.15 -16.08
CA TYR A 110 -2.56 3.08 -15.13
C TYR A 110 -1.06 2.85 -15.02
N VAL A 111 -0.65 1.60 -14.82
CA VAL A 111 0.77 1.19 -14.75
C VAL A 111 1.48 1.46 -16.08
N ARG A 112 0.88 1.09 -17.20
CA ARG A 112 1.44 1.36 -18.53
C ARG A 112 1.69 2.85 -18.76
N ARG A 113 0.73 3.72 -18.43
CA ARG A 113 0.88 5.18 -18.54
C ARG A 113 1.99 5.73 -17.64
N TYR A 114 2.15 5.16 -16.46
CA TYR A 114 3.27 5.52 -15.57
C TYR A 114 4.60 5.14 -16.23
N CYS A 115 4.73 3.92 -16.72
CA CYS A 115 5.95 3.44 -17.38
C CYS A 115 6.31 4.29 -18.61
N GLU A 116 5.33 4.58 -19.48
CA GLU A 116 5.53 5.44 -20.65
C GLU A 116 6.06 6.84 -20.28
N ARG A 117 5.49 7.45 -19.23
CA ARG A 117 5.87 8.81 -18.80
C ARG A 117 7.23 8.87 -18.09
N THR A 118 7.64 7.78 -17.47
CA THR A 118 8.90 7.69 -16.73
C THR A 118 10.02 7.03 -17.53
N GLY A 119 9.73 6.55 -18.76
CA GLY A 119 10.68 5.83 -19.61
C GLY A 119 11.08 4.45 -19.07
N ARG A 120 10.23 3.85 -18.22
CA ARG A 120 10.48 2.53 -17.64
C ARG A 120 10.02 1.42 -18.57
N SER A 121 10.79 0.34 -18.60
CA SER A 121 10.43 -0.91 -19.29
C SER A 121 9.76 -1.93 -18.34
N ASP A 122 9.90 -1.73 -17.03
CA ASP A 122 9.37 -2.58 -15.96
C ASP A 122 8.14 -1.93 -15.30
N GLY A 123 7.16 -2.74 -14.96
CA GLY A 123 5.97 -2.33 -14.21
C GLY A 123 5.91 -3.00 -12.85
N ILE A 124 4.80 -2.81 -12.14
CA ILE A 124 4.56 -3.51 -10.89
C ILE A 124 4.25 -4.99 -11.14
N THR A 125 4.65 -5.80 -10.19
CA THR A 125 4.28 -7.21 -10.08
C THR A 125 3.40 -7.41 -8.84
N PRO A 126 2.80 -8.58 -8.61
CA PRO A 126 2.09 -8.89 -7.37
C PRO A 126 2.92 -8.58 -6.11
N PHE A 127 4.24 -8.73 -6.16
CA PHE A 127 5.15 -8.36 -5.08
C PHE A 127 4.95 -6.91 -4.59
N HIS A 128 4.86 -5.95 -5.50
CA HIS A 128 4.76 -4.54 -5.15
C HIS A 128 3.45 -4.20 -4.43
N VAL A 129 2.35 -4.80 -4.88
CA VAL A 129 1.05 -4.61 -4.22
C VAL A 129 0.99 -5.37 -2.90
N ALA A 130 1.52 -6.61 -2.84
CA ALA A 130 1.61 -7.38 -1.61
C ALA A 130 2.46 -6.66 -0.55
N PHE A 131 3.60 -6.07 -0.94
CA PHE A 131 4.42 -5.25 -0.06
C PHE A 131 3.67 -4.02 0.45
N ALA A 132 2.93 -3.33 -0.43
CA ALA A 132 2.15 -2.16 -0.06
C ALA A 132 1.03 -2.51 0.95
N LEU A 133 0.33 -3.63 0.73
CA LEU A 133 -0.70 -4.16 1.63
C LEU A 133 -0.11 -4.61 2.97
N PHE A 134 1.03 -5.31 2.96
CA PHE A 134 1.77 -5.67 4.16
C PHE A 134 2.10 -4.43 5.01
N ARG A 135 2.69 -3.41 4.39
CA ARG A 135 3.05 -2.17 5.05
C ARG A 135 1.82 -1.49 5.67
N LEU A 136 0.73 -1.37 4.92
CA LEU A 136 -0.50 -0.75 5.40
C LEU A 136 -1.11 -1.55 6.56
N ALA A 137 -1.12 -2.88 6.48
CA ALA A 137 -1.58 -3.74 7.57
C ALA A 137 -0.75 -3.53 8.84
N VAL A 138 0.59 -3.46 8.75
CA VAL A 138 1.48 -3.19 9.89
C VAL A 138 1.21 -1.82 10.50
N ILE A 139 0.96 -0.79 9.69
CA ILE A 139 0.59 0.55 10.17
C ILE A 139 -0.70 0.49 11.00
N LEU A 140 -1.73 -0.21 10.50
CA LEU A 140 -3.02 -0.35 11.17
C LEU A 140 -2.92 -1.16 12.47
N GLU A 141 -2.11 -2.21 12.51
CA GLU A 141 -1.80 -2.94 13.75
C GLU A 141 -1.09 -2.05 14.77
N GLY A 142 -0.18 -1.18 14.32
CA GLY A 142 0.44 -0.17 15.19
C GLY A 142 -0.56 0.85 15.74
N VAL A 143 -1.59 1.23 14.96
CA VAL A 143 -2.70 2.07 15.46
C VAL A 143 -3.50 1.34 16.54
N LEU A 144 -3.83 0.06 16.31
CA LEU A 144 -4.53 -0.79 17.28
C LEU A 144 -3.71 -0.93 18.59
N ALA A 145 -2.41 -1.18 18.48
CA ALA A 145 -1.53 -1.30 19.64
C ALA A 145 -1.53 -0.02 20.51
N ARG A 146 -1.44 1.15 19.89
CA ARG A 146 -1.50 2.44 20.59
C ARG A 146 -2.85 2.68 21.26
N ALA A 147 -3.94 2.27 20.63
CA ALA A 147 -5.27 2.40 21.21
C ALA A 147 -5.45 1.52 22.43
N GLN A 148 -4.98 0.27 22.37
CA GLN A 148 -5.00 -0.65 23.52
C GLN A 148 -4.15 -0.14 24.69
N ALA A 149 -3.09 0.62 24.40
CA ALA A 149 -2.29 1.29 25.42
C ALA A 149 -2.93 2.58 25.99
N GLY A 150 -4.20 2.88 25.65
CA GLY A 150 -4.96 4.01 26.17
C GLY A 150 -4.76 5.34 25.42
N ASN A 151 -4.12 5.30 24.26
CA ASN A 151 -3.75 6.51 23.50
C ASN A 151 -4.66 6.80 22.29
N ALA A 152 -5.83 6.15 22.16
CA ALA A 152 -6.81 6.41 21.10
C ALA A 152 -8.21 5.88 21.47
N SER A 153 -9.26 6.28 20.71
CA SER A 153 -10.63 5.78 20.93
C SER A 153 -10.76 4.29 20.55
N SER A 154 -11.44 3.50 21.40
CA SER A 154 -11.51 2.03 21.26
C SER A 154 -12.26 1.54 20.02
N ASP A 155 -13.34 2.21 19.62
CA ASP A 155 -14.20 1.75 18.52
C ASP A 155 -13.52 1.93 17.15
N GLU A 156 -12.89 3.07 16.91
CA GLU A 156 -12.13 3.33 15.68
C GLU A 156 -10.91 2.40 15.56
N ALA A 157 -10.26 2.11 16.67
CA ALA A 157 -9.11 1.21 16.70
C ALA A 157 -9.50 -0.25 16.38
N SER A 158 -10.65 -0.71 16.86
CA SER A 158 -11.16 -2.05 16.55
C SER A 158 -11.46 -2.22 15.06
N GLN A 159 -12.07 -1.19 14.43
CA GLN A 159 -12.33 -1.19 12.99
C GLN A 159 -11.02 -1.19 12.19
N LYS A 160 -10.04 -0.37 12.58
CA LYS A 160 -8.71 -0.35 11.95
C LYS A 160 -7.99 -1.68 12.10
N GLY A 161 -8.13 -2.33 13.23
CA GLY A 161 -7.58 -3.67 13.44
C GLY A 161 -8.20 -4.73 12.52
N ALA A 162 -9.53 -4.77 12.38
CA ALA A 162 -10.19 -5.68 11.46
C ALA A 162 -9.76 -5.43 10.00
N LEU A 163 -9.63 -4.16 9.62
CA LEU A 163 -9.11 -3.78 8.32
C LEU A 163 -7.67 -4.27 8.09
N GLY A 164 -6.80 -4.16 9.09
CA GLY A 164 -5.42 -4.65 9.01
C GLY A 164 -5.33 -6.14 8.69
N ILE A 165 -6.23 -6.96 9.26
CA ILE A 165 -6.33 -8.39 8.94
C ILE A 165 -6.71 -8.58 7.46
N ALA A 166 -7.80 -7.97 7.01
CA ALA A 166 -8.31 -8.14 5.65
C ALA A 166 -7.28 -7.71 4.59
N LEU A 167 -6.54 -6.63 4.84
CA LEU A 167 -5.48 -6.16 3.93
C LEU A 167 -4.30 -7.13 3.90
N ALA A 168 -3.90 -7.68 5.04
CA ALA A 168 -2.82 -8.67 5.10
C ALA A 168 -3.22 -9.97 4.37
N GLU A 169 -4.43 -10.46 4.57
CA GLU A 169 -4.97 -11.63 3.86
C GLU A 169 -4.97 -11.41 2.36
N ARG A 170 -5.44 -10.24 1.89
CA ARG A 170 -5.41 -9.88 0.48
C ARG A 170 -3.98 -9.81 -0.08
N GLY A 171 -3.05 -9.23 0.69
CA GLY A 171 -1.63 -9.20 0.33
C GLY A 171 -1.04 -10.60 0.18
N TRP A 172 -1.39 -11.51 1.09
CA TRP A 172 -0.96 -12.90 1.02
C TRP A 172 -1.58 -13.66 -0.18
N GLU A 173 -2.84 -13.42 -0.51
CA GLU A 173 -3.46 -13.98 -1.71
C GLU A 173 -2.69 -13.58 -2.98
N LEU A 174 -2.37 -12.30 -3.12
CA LEU A 174 -1.59 -11.79 -4.26
C LEU A 174 -0.16 -12.34 -4.30
N ALA A 175 0.45 -12.57 -3.15
CA ALA A 175 1.81 -13.09 -3.05
C ALA A 175 1.95 -14.55 -3.53
N ARG A 176 0.91 -15.36 -3.33
CA ARG A 176 0.94 -16.79 -3.69
C ARG A 176 0.38 -17.12 -5.08
N GLY A 177 -0.21 -16.13 -5.79
CA GLY A 177 -0.78 -16.29 -7.14
C GLY A 177 -2.21 -16.81 -7.13
#